data_d187f421eabbeccad4c3a9f85ce1807a
#
_entry.id   d187f421eabbeccad4c3a9f85ce1807a
#
_cell.length_a   1.000
_cell.length_b   1.000
_cell.length_c   1.000
_cell.angle_alpha   90.00
_cell.angle_beta   90.00
_cell.angle_gamma   90.00
#
_symmetry.space_group_name_H-M   'P 1'
#
loop_
_entity.id
_entity.type
_entity.pdbx_description
1 polymer ?
#
loop_
_entity_poly.entity_id
_entity_poly.type
_entity_poly.pdbx_seq_one_letter_code
_entity_poly.pdbx_strand_id
1 'polypeptide(L)'
;MAEYRHRIGRGASRLQFAALALALTSSHAYADTFQEMWMGRIARPPADDQEASVYWEDKWDARGKRFKANEVSCAHRTEAFGTIFVVTNLENCKKIRCPVQDRGPFARGRVLDFSLGAARQIGCDGLCRVTVRRAGYE
;
A
#
# COMPACT_ATOMS: atom_id res chain seq x y z
N MET A 1 33.02 38.00 73.70
CA MET A 1 33.56 37.05 72.70
C MET A 1 32.45 36.06 72.45
N ALA A 2 31.72 36.23 71.40
CA ALA A 2 30.54 35.43 71.09
C ALA A 2 30.70 34.83 69.66
N GLU A 3 30.72 33.54 69.57
CA GLU A 3 30.73 32.82 68.32
C GLU A 3 29.33 32.90 67.67
N TYR A 4 29.28 33.39 66.40
CA TYR A 4 28.09 33.38 65.63
C TYR A 4 28.14 32.20 64.65
N ARG A 5 27.41 31.09 64.97
CA ARG A 5 27.25 29.94 64.07
C ARG A 5 26.14 30.23 63.07
N HIS A 6 26.49 30.40 61.81
CA HIS A 6 25.52 30.34 60.69
C HIS A 6 25.05 28.91 60.45
N ARG A 7 23.79 28.68 60.67
CA ARG A 7 23.06 27.43 60.30
C ARG A 7 22.59 27.59 58.88
N ILE A 8 23.25 26.97 57.91
CA ILE A 8 22.77 26.87 56.55
C ILE A 8 21.71 25.79 56.49
N GLY A 9 20.47 26.22 56.14
CA GLY A 9 19.32 25.36 55.94
C GLY A 9 19.47 24.47 54.72
N ARG A 10 19.53 23.17 54.94
CA ARG A 10 19.39 22.17 53.86
C ARG A 10 17.90 21.92 53.65
N GLY A 11 17.34 22.41 52.53
CA GLY A 11 15.94 22.16 52.26
C GLY A 11 15.48 22.79 50.95
N ALA A 12 16.15 22.51 49.84
CA ALA A 12 15.57 22.85 48.54
C ALA A 12 16.02 21.81 47.51
N SER A 13 15.07 21.31 46.78
CA SER A 13 15.24 20.71 45.45
C SER A 13 15.34 19.21 45.30
N ARG A 14 14.54 18.42 46.01
CA ARG A 14 14.18 17.10 45.45
C ARG A 14 12.94 17.13 44.52
N LEU A 15 12.13 18.17 44.60
CA LEU A 15 10.89 18.29 43.77
C LEU A 15 11.11 18.91 42.37
N GLN A 16 12.19 19.70 42.19
CA GLN A 16 12.46 20.35 40.89
C GLN A 16 13.07 19.38 39.87
N PHE A 17 13.82 18.36 40.28
CA PHE A 17 14.39 17.37 39.37
C PHE A 17 13.36 16.34 38.89
N ALA A 18 12.31 16.06 39.66
CA ALA A 18 11.25 15.14 39.25
C ALA A 18 10.35 15.73 38.14
N ALA A 19 10.10 17.04 38.19
CA ALA A 19 9.28 17.70 37.16
C ALA A 19 9.98 17.79 35.79
N LEU A 20 11.31 17.97 35.79
CA LEU A 20 12.09 18.04 34.57
C LEU A 20 12.24 16.67 33.88
N ALA A 21 12.33 15.60 34.67
CA ALA A 21 12.42 14.23 34.16
C ALA A 21 11.11 13.77 33.51
N LEU A 22 9.94 14.18 34.08
CA LEU A 22 8.62 13.85 33.48
C LEU A 22 8.38 14.58 32.13
N ALA A 23 8.88 15.82 31.98
CA ALA A 23 8.72 16.58 30.74
C ALA A 23 9.56 15.99 29.58
N LEU A 24 10.73 15.40 29.89
CA LEU A 24 11.59 14.79 28.88
C LEU A 24 11.06 13.41 28.42
N THR A 25 10.42 12.65 29.29
CA THR A 25 9.84 11.35 28.91
C THR A 25 8.60 11.50 28.01
N SER A 26 7.79 12.54 28.21
CA SER A 26 6.60 12.76 27.37
C SER A 26 6.93 13.19 25.94
N SER A 27 8.02 13.91 25.72
CA SER A 27 8.43 14.34 24.37
C SER A 27 9.00 13.20 23.53
N HIS A 28 9.70 12.25 24.12
CA HIS A 28 10.20 11.07 23.43
C HIS A 28 9.05 10.10 23.05
N ALA A 29 8.11 9.87 23.95
CA ALA A 29 6.95 9.03 23.66
C ALA A 29 6.08 9.59 22.53
N TYR A 30 6.00 10.92 22.39
CA TYR A 30 5.23 11.56 21.31
C TYR A 30 5.94 11.46 19.95
N ALA A 31 7.28 11.56 19.95
CA ALA A 31 8.08 11.41 18.74
C ALA A 31 8.06 9.96 18.23
N ASP A 32 8.16 8.99 19.11
CA ASP A 32 8.14 7.56 18.75
C ASP A 32 6.79 7.15 18.18
N THR A 33 5.67 7.60 18.80
CA THR A 33 4.31 7.33 18.29
C THR A 33 4.04 7.96 16.93
N PHE A 34 4.57 9.16 16.70
CA PHE A 34 4.44 9.84 15.42
C PHE A 34 5.27 9.14 14.34
N GLN A 35 6.48 8.72 14.68
CA GLN A 35 7.38 8.00 13.78
C GLN A 35 6.81 6.63 13.38
N GLU A 36 6.31 5.86 14.33
CA GLU A 36 5.67 4.56 14.06
C GLU A 36 4.40 4.70 13.24
N MET A 37 3.58 5.73 13.51
CA MET A 37 2.33 5.94 12.78
C MET A 37 2.57 6.37 11.32
N TRP A 38 3.62 7.14 11.03
CA TRP A 38 3.95 7.60 9.68
C TRP A 38 4.80 6.60 8.92
N MET A 39 5.87 6.10 9.52
CA MET A 39 6.78 5.13 8.88
C MET A 39 6.12 3.77 8.68
N GLY A 40 5.33 3.29 9.63
CA GLY A 40 4.58 2.05 9.50
C GLY A 40 3.50 2.09 8.42
N ARG A 41 2.94 3.28 8.13
CA ARG A 41 1.93 3.47 7.07
C ARG A 41 2.56 3.58 5.68
N ILE A 42 3.80 4.06 5.59
CA ILE A 42 4.55 4.19 4.32
C ILE A 42 5.28 2.89 3.96
N ALA A 43 5.74 2.12 4.97
CA ALA A 43 6.60 0.95 4.77
C ALA A 43 5.85 -0.38 4.57
N ARG A 44 4.54 -0.44 4.85
CA ARG A 44 3.78 -1.66 4.64
C ARG A 44 3.08 -1.59 3.28
N PRO A 45 3.49 -2.41 2.30
CA PRO A 45 2.71 -2.56 1.08
C PRO A 45 1.27 -2.93 1.48
N PRO A 46 0.24 -2.43 0.76
CA PRO A 46 -1.13 -2.83 1.03
C PRO A 46 -1.22 -4.35 1.04
N ALA A 47 -2.04 -4.90 1.94
CA ALA A 47 -2.20 -6.35 2.12
C ALA A 47 -2.60 -7.08 0.82
N ASP A 48 -3.07 -6.32 -0.17
CA ASP A 48 -3.53 -6.78 -1.48
C ASP A 48 -2.54 -6.44 -2.61
N ASP A 49 -1.27 -6.15 -2.30
CA ASP A 49 -0.23 -5.87 -3.30
C ASP A 49 0.04 -7.11 -4.15
N GLN A 50 -0.30 -7.02 -5.42
CA GLN A 50 -0.21 -8.10 -6.39
C GLN A 50 0.46 -7.60 -7.66
N GLU A 51 1.08 -8.52 -8.42
CA GLU A 51 1.73 -8.21 -9.68
C GLU A 51 0.81 -8.52 -10.86
N ALA A 52 0.73 -7.59 -11.80
CA ALA A 52 0.06 -7.76 -13.08
C ALA A 52 1.03 -7.52 -14.23
N SER A 53 0.77 -8.18 -15.35
CA SER A 53 1.56 -8.03 -16.59
C SER A 53 0.68 -7.62 -17.77
N VAL A 54 1.33 -7.36 -18.90
CA VAL A 54 0.68 -6.96 -20.16
C VAL A 54 0.91 -8.04 -21.20
N TYR A 55 -0.13 -8.37 -21.97
CA TYR A 55 -0.04 -9.28 -23.12
C TYR A 55 -0.74 -8.72 -24.36
N TRP A 56 -0.28 -9.10 -25.56
CA TRP A 56 -0.84 -8.56 -26.82
C TRP A 56 -0.71 -9.49 -28.03
N GLU A 57 -0.12 -10.69 -27.85
CA GLU A 57 0.29 -11.53 -28.98
C GLU A 57 -0.75 -12.57 -29.42
N ASP A 58 -1.80 -12.78 -28.64
CA ASP A 58 -2.80 -13.79 -28.95
C ASP A 58 -3.75 -13.39 -30.08
N LYS A 59 -4.11 -14.34 -30.91
CA LYS A 59 -5.12 -14.15 -31.95
C LYS A 59 -6.54 -14.40 -31.47
N TRP A 60 -6.68 -15.30 -30.49
CA TRP A 60 -7.95 -15.75 -29.94
C TRP A 60 -7.89 -15.73 -28.41
N ASP A 61 -8.95 -15.30 -27.76
CA ASP A 61 -9.09 -15.39 -26.33
C ASP A 61 -9.55 -16.80 -25.91
N ALA A 62 -9.49 -17.12 -24.64
CA ALA A 62 -9.90 -18.43 -24.11
C ALA A 62 -11.40 -18.75 -24.26
N ARG A 63 -12.22 -17.79 -24.71
CA ARG A 63 -13.64 -17.96 -25.07
C ARG A 63 -13.81 -18.35 -26.53
N GLY A 64 -12.73 -18.46 -27.29
CA GLY A 64 -12.78 -18.71 -28.74
C GLY A 64 -13.19 -17.49 -29.58
N LYS A 65 -13.08 -16.26 -29.01
CA LYS A 65 -13.34 -15.02 -29.73
C LYS A 65 -12.03 -14.38 -30.16
N ARG A 66 -12.06 -13.61 -31.24
CA ARG A 66 -10.87 -12.87 -31.70
C ARG A 66 -10.44 -11.88 -30.60
N PHE A 67 -9.19 -12.01 -30.17
CA PHE A 67 -8.59 -11.12 -29.20
C PHE A 67 -8.41 -9.72 -29.77
N LYS A 68 -8.80 -8.73 -28.99
CA LYS A 68 -8.69 -7.31 -29.37
C LYS A 68 -7.79 -6.58 -28.39
N ALA A 69 -6.52 -6.53 -28.72
CA ALA A 69 -5.48 -5.99 -27.83
C ALA A 69 -5.77 -4.56 -27.35
N ASN A 70 -6.43 -3.74 -28.14
CA ASN A 70 -6.73 -2.34 -27.80
C ASN A 70 -8.01 -2.13 -26.97
N GLU A 71 -8.85 -3.15 -26.83
CA GLU A 71 -10.01 -3.10 -25.92
C GLU A 71 -9.54 -3.34 -24.48
N VAL A 72 -10.27 -2.77 -23.51
CA VAL A 72 -9.97 -3.00 -22.09
C VAL A 72 -10.45 -4.38 -21.69
N SER A 73 -9.52 -5.27 -21.41
CA SER A 73 -9.79 -6.61 -20.90
C SER A 73 -8.61 -7.14 -20.09
N CYS A 74 -8.86 -8.18 -19.30
CA CYS A 74 -7.81 -8.88 -18.58
C CYS A 74 -8.01 -10.41 -18.62
N ALA A 75 -6.91 -11.11 -18.38
CA ALA A 75 -6.89 -12.54 -18.17
C ALA A 75 -6.78 -12.84 -16.67
N HIS A 76 -7.51 -13.86 -16.23
CA HIS A 76 -7.43 -14.42 -14.88
C HIS A 76 -7.53 -15.94 -14.93
N ARG A 77 -6.82 -16.63 -14.04
CA ARG A 77 -6.69 -18.10 -14.09
C ARG A 77 -8.03 -18.82 -13.93
N THR A 78 -8.83 -18.41 -12.95
CA THR A 78 -9.99 -19.17 -12.48
C THR A 78 -11.30 -18.39 -12.44
N GLU A 79 -11.24 -17.04 -12.44
CA GLU A 79 -12.45 -16.22 -12.39
C GLU A 79 -13.37 -16.45 -13.59
N ALA A 80 -14.67 -16.36 -13.37
CA ALA A 80 -15.64 -16.50 -14.43
C ALA A 80 -15.43 -15.43 -15.52
N PHE A 81 -15.60 -15.81 -16.79
CA PHE A 81 -15.60 -14.84 -17.89
C PHE A 81 -16.72 -13.80 -17.67
N GLY A 82 -16.42 -12.54 -17.92
CA GLY A 82 -17.32 -11.42 -17.66
C GLY A 82 -17.25 -10.86 -16.26
N THR A 83 -16.56 -11.52 -15.30
CA THR A 83 -16.27 -10.90 -14.01
C THR A 83 -15.55 -9.60 -14.23
N ILE A 84 -16.02 -8.52 -13.60
CA ILE A 84 -15.38 -7.21 -13.69
C ILE A 84 -14.52 -6.99 -12.44
N PHE A 85 -13.24 -6.71 -12.66
CA PHE A 85 -12.36 -6.26 -11.60
C PHE A 85 -12.23 -4.73 -11.59
N VAL A 86 -12.20 -4.15 -10.40
CA VAL A 86 -11.68 -2.80 -10.17
C VAL A 86 -10.22 -2.96 -9.80
N VAL A 87 -9.35 -2.49 -10.67
CA VAL A 87 -7.91 -2.60 -10.50
C VAL A 87 -7.32 -1.22 -10.28
N THR A 88 -6.46 -1.08 -9.28
CA THR A 88 -5.73 0.15 -8.99
C THR A 88 -4.24 -0.11 -9.14
N ASN A 89 -3.57 0.68 -9.96
CA ASN A 89 -2.10 0.68 -10.04
C ASN A 89 -1.55 1.46 -8.85
N LEU A 90 -0.67 0.81 -8.08
CA LEU A 90 -0.10 1.37 -6.84
C LEU A 90 0.97 2.43 -7.08
N GLU A 91 1.53 2.51 -8.28
CA GLU A 91 2.58 3.47 -8.62
C GLU A 91 2.01 4.85 -8.98
N ASN A 92 0.83 4.89 -9.61
CA ASN A 92 0.23 6.13 -10.12
C ASN A 92 -1.23 6.36 -9.65
N CYS A 93 -1.78 5.46 -8.84
CA CYS A 93 -3.15 5.51 -8.30
C CYS A 93 -4.26 5.50 -9.35
N LYS A 94 -3.97 5.22 -10.64
CA LYS A 94 -4.98 5.07 -11.68
C LYS A 94 -5.81 3.82 -11.45
N LYS A 95 -7.10 3.92 -11.77
CA LYS A 95 -8.06 2.82 -11.61
C LYS A 95 -8.75 2.53 -12.93
N ILE A 96 -8.98 1.24 -13.19
CA ILE A 96 -9.79 0.78 -14.33
C ILE A 96 -10.78 -0.29 -13.90
N ARG A 97 -11.85 -0.44 -14.68
CA ARG A 97 -12.76 -1.59 -14.60
C ARG A 97 -12.36 -2.55 -15.72
N CYS A 98 -11.88 -3.74 -15.33
CA CYS A 98 -11.31 -4.70 -16.27
C CYS A 98 -12.15 -5.98 -16.34
N PRO A 99 -12.87 -6.27 -17.42
CA PRO A 99 -13.61 -7.52 -17.57
C PRO A 99 -12.66 -8.68 -17.87
N VAL A 100 -12.86 -9.80 -17.19
CA VAL A 100 -12.14 -11.06 -17.46
C VAL A 100 -12.64 -11.65 -18.75
N GLN A 101 -11.78 -11.73 -19.75
CA GLN A 101 -12.10 -12.27 -21.07
C GLN A 101 -11.18 -13.40 -21.51
N ASP A 102 -10.08 -13.62 -20.77
CA ASP A 102 -9.07 -14.59 -21.12
C ASP A 102 -8.56 -15.38 -19.91
N ARG A 103 -7.73 -16.41 -20.16
CA ARG A 103 -7.07 -17.23 -19.15
C ARG A 103 -5.59 -16.91 -19.04
N GLY A 104 -5.10 -16.89 -17.80
CA GLY A 104 -3.76 -16.49 -17.41
C GLY A 104 -3.81 -15.55 -16.22
N PRO A 105 -2.68 -15.04 -15.78
CA PRO A 105 -1.30 -15.38 -16.14
C PRO A 105 -0.91 -16.78 -15.71
N PHE A 106 -0.07 -17.45 -16.49
CA PHE A 106 0.49 -18.75 -16.11
C PHE A 106 1.85 -18.62 -15.41
N ALA A 107 2.43 -17.43 -15.43
CA ALA A 107 3.62 -17.10 -14.66
C ALA A 107 3.32 -17.01 -13.16
N ARG A 108 4.24 -17.55 -12.32
CA ARG A 108 4.10 -17.46 -10.86
C ARG A 108 4.18 -16.01 -10.38
N GLY A 109 3.44 -15.69 -9.31
CA GLY A 109 3.46 -14.36 -8.68
C GLY A 109 2.51 -13.35 -9.31
N ARG A 110 2.04 -13.56 -10.54
CA ARG A 110 1.12 -12.66 -11.24
C ARG A 110 -0.34 -13.03 -11.00
N VAL A 111 -1.18 -12.02 -10.85
CA VAL A 111 -2.63 -12.19 -10.62
C VAL A 111 -3.45 -11.93 -11.88
N LEU A 112 -3.07 -10.94 -12.68
CA LEU A 112 -3.75 -10.53 -13.91
C LEU A 112 -2.75 -10.30 -15.05
N ASP A 113 -3.22 -10.55 -16.28
CA ASP A 113 -2.59 -10.02 -17.48
C ASP A 113 -3.56 -9.02 -18.13
N PHE A 114 -3.05 -7.83 -18.43
CA PHE A 114 -3.79 -6.76 -19.09
C PHE A 114 -3.64 -6.83 -20.60
N SER A 115 -4.73 -6.57 -21.32
CA SER A 115 -4.64 -6.17 -22.73
C SER A 115 -3.89 -4.84 -22.87
N LEU A 116 -3.39 -4.50 -24.06
CA LEU A 116 -2.76 -3.20 -24.32
C LEU A 116 -3.68 -2.02 -23.98
N GLY A 117 -4.98 -2.15 -24.29
CA GLY A 117 -5.96 -1.13 -23.95
C GLY A 117 -6.08 -0.89 -22.46
N ALA A 118 -6.14 -1.96 -21.66
CA ALA A 118 -6.16 -1.88 -20.21
C ALA A 118 -4.85 -1.31 -19.66
N ALA A 119 -3.71 -1.79 -20.16
CA ALA A 119 -2.39 -1.36 -19.73
C ALA A 119 -2.16 0.14 -19.94
N ARG A 120 -2.54 0.67 -21.12
CA ARG A 120 -2.45 2.10 -21.42
C ARG A 120 -3.31 2.95 -20.47
N GLN A 121 -4.54 2.51 -20.20
CA GLN A 121 -5.44 3.27 -19.31
C GLN A 121 -4.95 3.31 -17.88
N ILE A 122 -4.44 2.18 -17.36
CA ILE A 122 -3.94 2.11 -15.97
C ILE A 122 -2.49 2.61 -15.84
N GLY A 123 -1.79 2.84 -16.95
CA GLY A 123 -0.40 3.27 -16.95
C GLY A 123 0.55 2.16 -16.49
N CYS A 124 0.35 0.94 -16.99
CA CYS A 124 1.21 -0.22 -16.74
C CYS A 124 2.07 -0.48 -17.98
N ASP A 125 3.39 -0.43 -17.84
CA ASP A 125 4.34 -0.69 -18.92
C ASP A 125 5.12 -1.99 -18.61
N GLY A 126 4.55 -3.11 -19.03
CA GLY A 126 5.09 -4.46 -18.84
C GLY A 126 4.64 -5.11 -17.54
N LEU A 127 5.27 -4.82 -16.43
CA LEU A 127 4.92 -5.31 -15.08
C LEU A 127 4.54 -4.13 -14.19
N CYS A 128 3.50 -4.28 -13.37
CA CYS A 128 3.07 -3.28 -12.43
C CYS A 128 2.47 -3.88 -11.16
N ARG A 129 2.57 -3.13 -10.08
CA ARG A 129 1.99 -3.48 -8.79
C ARG A 129 0.57 -2.95 -8.72
N VAL A 130 -0.37 -3.83 -8.36
CA VAL A 130 -1.80 -3.50 -8.37
C VAL A 130 -2.53 -4.02 -7.15
N THR A 131 -3.67 -3.39 -6.83
CA THR A 131 -4.71 -4.03 -6.03
C THR A 131 -5.85 -4.43 -6.94
N VAL A 132 -6.45 -5.60 -6.68
CA VAL A 132 -7.53 -6.17 -7.47
C VAL A 132 -8.73 -6.47 -6.59
N ARG A 133 -9.91 -5.94 -6.95
CA ARG A 133 -11.17 -6.20 -6.25
C ARG A 133 -12.26 -6.51 -7.27
N ARG A 134 -13.17 -7.44 -6.96
CA ARG A 134 -14.36 -7.66 -7.79
C ARG A 134 -15.28 -6.44 -7.71
N ALA A 135 -15.80 -5.99 -8.84
CA ALA A 135 -16.85 -4.98 -8.87
C ALA A 135 -18.18 -5.62 -8.40
N GLY A 136 -18.92 -4.92 -7.54
CA GLY A 136 -20.23 -5.37 -7.07
C GLY A 136 -20.32 -5.69 -5.59
N TYR A 137 -19.29 -5.45 -4.82
CA TYR A 137 -19.30 -5.48 -3.36
C TYR A 137 -18.97 -4.08 -2.79
N GLU A 138 -19.66 -3.04 -3.30
CA GLU A 138 -19.65 -1.71 -2.69
C GLU A 138 -20.88 -1.56 -1.81
#